data_e2b391ee649a6c13dd63a783e0448141
#
_entry.id   e2b391ee649a6c13dd63a783e0448141
#
_cell.length_a   1.000
_cell.length_b   1.000
_cell.length_c   1.000
_cell.angle_alpha   90.00
_cell.angle_beta   90.00
_cell.angle_gamma   90.00
#
_symmetry.space_group_name_H-M   'P 1'
#
loop_
_entity.id
_entity.type
_entity.pdbx_description
1 polymer ?
#
loop_
_entity_poly.entity_id
_entity_poly.type
_entity_poly.pdbx_seq_one_letter_code
_entity_poly.pdbx_strand_id
1 'polypeptide(L)'
;MEYILVGLAFIITISAQIYIDSSYRRIKKISSSAGMTGKEVARTILDKNGLDNVNIEEVGTTLGDHYDPTSKTVRLSPEVYQKASIASASIAAHECGHAIQDKNGYLFLRIRHSLIPLVNFSSYAGYLAILIGCLFSSLNLIWTGIILEIVILVFQLITLPVEFNASSRALKELEK
;
A
#
# COMPACT_ATOMS: atom_id res chain seq x y z
N MET A 1 -7.26 4.82 -32.65
CA MET A 1 -7.34 3.71 -31.67
C MET A 1 -6.64 4.06 -30.36
N GLU A 2 -5.46 4.69 -30.41
CA GLU A 2 -4.66 5.07 -29.24
C GLU A 2 -5.41 5.99 -28.26
N TYR A 3 -6.04 7.06 -28.73
CA TYR A 3 -6.82 7.97 -27.88
C TYR A 3 -7.99 7.30 -27.16
N ILE A 4 -8.57 6.25 -27.75
CA ILE A 4 -9.66 5.47 -27.13
C ILE A 4 -9.11 4.66 -25.96
N LEU A 5 -7.94 4.03 -26.11
CA LEU A 5 -7.29 3.28 -25.04
C LEU A 5 -6.88 4.20 -23.87
N VAL A 6 -6.33 5.36 -24.17
CA VAL A 6 -5.97 6.38 -23.16
C VAL A 6 -7.23 6.87 -22.44
N GLY A 7 -8.29 7.18 -23.17
CA GLY A 7 -9.58 7.61 -22.59
C GLY A 7 -10.19 6.52 -21.70
N LEU A 8 -10.14 5.26 -22.12
CA LEU A 8 -10.64 4.14 -21.34
C LEU A 8 -9.83 3.93 -20.04
N ALA A 9 -8.49 3.97 -20.14
CA ALA A 9 -7.63 3.87 -18.96
C ALA A 9 -7.91 5.00 -17.96
N PHE A 10 -8.10 6.22 -18.43
CA PHE A 10 -8.44 7.37 -17.59
C PHE A 10 -9.79 7.19 -16.88
N ILE A 11 -10.82 6.73 -17.61
CA ILE A 11 -12.15 6.46 -17.05
C ILE A 11 -12.07 5.37 -15.96
N ILE A 12 -11.35 4.28 -16.23
CA ILE A 12 -11.17 3.19 -15.27
C ILE A 12 -10.47 3.70 -14.00
N THR A 13 -9.41 4.47 -14.15
CA THR A 13 -8.65 5.02 -13.01
C THR A 13 -9.50 5.94 -12.14
N ILE A 14 -10.23 6.88 -12.77
CA ILE A 14 -11.11 7.81 -12.02
C ILE A 14 -12.25 7.04 -11.36
N SER A 15 -12.87 6.10 -12.06
CA SER A 15 -13.97 5.30 -11.50
C SER A 15 -13.51 4.48 -10.29
N ALA A 16 -12.33 3.87 -10.38
CA ALA A 16 -11.72 3.14 -9.27
C ALA A 16 -11.44 4.07 -8.07
N GLN A 17 -10.89 5.27 -8.32
CA GLN A 17 -10.62 6.24 -7.26
C GLN A 17 -11.91 6.69 -6.56
N ILE A 18 -12.94 7.03 -7.32
CA ILE A 18 -14.25 7.43 -6.76
C ILE A 18 -14.85 6.27 -5.94
N TYR A 19 -14.74 5.03 -6.43
CA TYR A 19 -15.24 3.86 -5.71
C TYR A 19 -14.52 3.65 -4.38
N ILE A 20 -13.19 3.74 -4.37
CA ILE A 20 -12.37 3.60 -3.17
C ILE A 20 -12.72 4.69 -2.15
N ASP A 21 -12.72 5.97 -2.56
CA ASP A 21 -13.00 7.10 -1.69
C ASP A 21 -14.41 7.04 -1.10
N SER A 22 -15.40 6.69 -1.92
CA SER A 22 -16.80 6.58 -1.46
C SER A 22 -16.98 5.41 -0.49
N SER A 23 -16.34 4.29 -0.75
CA SER A 23 -16.34 3.11 0.13
C SER A 23 -15.69 3.43 1.47
N TYR A 24 -14.50 4.03 1.45
CA TYR A 24 -13.81 4.46 2.66
C TYR A 24 -14.65 5.43 3.49
N ARG A 25 -15.21 6.49 2.88
CA ARG A 25 -16.06 7.47 3.56
C ARG A 25 -17.31 6.85 4.18
N ARG A 26 -17.82 5.77 3.61
CA ARG A 26 -18.96 5.04 4.14
C ARG A 26 -18.57 4.19 5.35
N ILE A 27 -17.55 3.34 5.23
CA ILE A 27 -17.17 2.37 6.26
C ILE A 27 -16.52 3.02 7.49
N LYS A 28 -15.83 4.17 7.32
CA LYS A 28 -15.25 4.89 8.46
C LYS A 28 -16.27 5.49 9.43
N LYS A 29 -17.54 5.62 9.00
CA LYS A 29 -18.65 6.09 9.86
C LYS A 29 -19.32 4.97 10.64
N ILE A 30 -19.02 3.71 10.32
CA ILE A 30 -19.60 2.54 10.96
C ILE A 30 -18.68 2.15 12.12
N SER A 31 -19.23 2.18 13.34
CA SER A 31 -18.50 1.75 14.52
C SER A 31 -18.17 0.25 14.44
N SER A 32 -17.00 -0.11 14.91
CA SER A 32 -16.61 -1.52 15.09
C SER A 32 -17.50 -2.16 16.17
N SER A 33 -17.97 -3.37 15.94
CA SER A 33 -18.76 -4.13 16.91
C SER A 33 -18.01 -4.41 18.21
N ALA A 34 -16.69 -4.55 18.14
CA ALA A 34 -15.82 -4.76 19.29
C ALA A 34 -15.51 -3.46 20.05
N GLY A 35 -15.85 -2.28 19.51
CA GLY A 35 -15.55 -0.99 20.14
C GLY A 35 -14.05 -0.67 20.27
N MET A 36 -13.17 -1.45 19.61
CA MET A 36 -11.73 -1.31 19.67
C MET A 36 -11.23 -0.30 18.64
N THR A 37 -10.29 0.54 19.07
CA THR A 37 -9.53 1.43 18.17
C THR A 37 -8.60 0.63 17.26
N GLY A 38 -8.15 1.23 16.15
CA GLY A 38 -7.18 0.55 15.27
C GLY A 38 -5.88 0.17 16.01
N LYS A 39 -5.40 1.00 16.93
CA LYS A 39 -4.26 0.66 17.81
C LYS A 39 -4.51 -0.60 18.61
N GLU A 40 -5.67 -0.72 19.27
CA GLU A 40 -6.02 -1.88 20.09
C GLU A 40 -6.18 -3.15 19.26
N VAL A 41 -6.79 -3.04 18.08
CA VAL A 41 -6.88 -4.13 17.10
C VAL A 41 -5.49 -4.58 16.67
N ALA A 42 -4.61 -3.63 16.28
CA ALA A 42 -3.26 -3.96 15.88
C ALA A 42 -2.50 -4.67 17.00
N ARG A 43 -2.56 -4.17 18.24
CA ARG A 43 -1.87 -4.80 19.38
C ARG A 43 -2.39 -6.22 19.62
N THR A 44 -3.70 -6.40 19.60
CA THR A 44 -4.33 -7.71 19.78
C THR A 44 -3.88 -8.72 18.72
N ILE A 45 -3.84 -8.31 17.44
CA ILE A 45 -3.42 -9.19 16.35
C ILE A 45 -1.92 -9.52 16.46
N LEU A 46 -1.09 -8.53 16.75
CA LEU A 46 0.36 -8.73 16.87
C LEU A 46 0.69 -9.66 18.03
N ASP A 47 0.08 -9.48 19.19
CA ASP A 47 0.29 -10.34 20.38
C ASP A 47 -0.14 -11.78 20.13
N LYS A 48 -1.33 -11.98 19.54
CA LYS A 48 -1.82 -13.33 19.15
C LYS A 48 -0.88 -14.05 18.21
N ASN A 49 -0.11 -13.29 17.40
CA ASN A 49 0.83 -13.85 16.44
C ASN A 49 2.27 -13.87 16.96
N GLY A 50 2.53 -13.58 18.25
CA GLY A 50 3.86 -13.58 18.85
C GLY A 50 4.78 -12.52 18.21
N LEU A 51 4.24 -11.32 17.99
CA LEU A 51 4.90 -10.13 17.45
C LEU A 51 4.91 -9.00 18.51
N ASP A 52 5.17 -9.37 19.77
CA ASP A 52 5.19 -8.45 20.93
C ASP A 52 6.24 -7.34 20.77
N ASN A 53 7.28 -7.63 19.99
CA ASN A 53 8.39 -6.70 19.70
C ASN A 53 8.07 -5.70 18.59
N VAL A 54 6.90 -5.79 17.93
CA VAL A 54 6.47 -4.83 16.91
C VAL A 54 5.81 -3.64 17.58
N ASN A 55 6.34 -2.45 17.35
CA ASN A 55 5.81 -1.20 17.87
C ASN A 55 4.57 -0.75 17.07
N ILE A 56 3.73 0.08 17.70
CA ILE A 56 2.59 0.72 17.05
C ILE A 56 2.70 2.22 17.32
N GLU A 57 2.85 3.00 16.25
CA GLU A 57 3.05 4.45 16.31
C GLU A 57 1.96 5.19 15.55
N GLU A 58 1.60 6.38 16.02
CA GLU A 58 0.75 7.31 15.28
C GLU A 58 1.61 8.17 14.36
N VAL A 59 1.23 8.30 13.07
CA VAL A 59 1.88 9.20 12.11
C VAL A 59 1.00 10.41 11.82
N GLY A 60 1.62 11.59 11.66
CA GLY A 60 0.90 12.85 11.43
C GLY A 60 0.25 13.00 10.05
N THR A 61 0.35 12.01 9.16
CA THR A 61 -0.16 12.07 7.79
C THR A 61 -1.43 11.24 7.64
N THR A 62 -2.44 11.83 7.01
CA THR A 62 -3.65 11.11 6.62
C THR A 62 -3.31 10.08 5.54
N LEU A 63 -3.83 8.86 5.64
CA LEU A 63 -3.54 7.73 4.73
C LEU A 63 -2.05 7.34 4.69
N GLY A 64 -1.34 7.58 5.79
CA GLY A 64 0.06 7.18 5.96
C GLY A 64 0.25 5.83 6.64
N ASP A 65 -0.81 5.03 6.69
CA ASP A 65 -0.80 3.71 7.34
C ASP A 65 0.15 2.77 6.61
N HIS A 66 1.08 2.16 7.35
CA HIS A 66 2.03 1.19 6.79
C HIS A 66 2.75 0.39 7.87
N TYR A 67 3.22 -0.80 7.51
CA TYR A 67 4.20 -1.55 8.28
C TYR A 67 5.61 -1.28 7.75
N ASP A 68 6.52 -0.89 8.64
CA ASP A 68 7.95 -0.73 8.34
C ASP A 68 8.74 -1.94 8.87
N PRO A 69 9.23 -2.82 7.99
CA PRO A 69 9.98 -4.00 8.41
C PRO A 69 11.38 -3.68 8.93
N THR A 70 11.92 -2.50 8.63
CA THR A 70 13.25 -2.09 9.09
C THR A 70 13.22 -1.72 10.57
N SER A 71 12.24 -0.92 10.97
CA SER A 71 12.04 -0.52 12.37
C SER A 71 11.11 -1.45 13.15
N LYS A 72 10.54 -2.49 12.50
CA LYS A 72 9.52 -3.38 13.07
C LYS A 72 8.39 -2.58 13.73
N THR A 73 7.79 -1.69 12.96
CA THR A 73 6.79 -0.74 13.46
C THR A 73 5.58 -0.70 12.53
N VAL A 74 4.39 -0.86 13.09
CA VAL A 74 3.12 -0.53 12.43
C VAL A 74 2.82 0.93 12.69
N ARG A 75 2.75 1.73 11.63
CA ARG A 75 2.40 3.15 11.69
C ARG A 75 0.99 3.37 11.20
N LEU A 76 0.19 4.05 12.01
CA LEU A 76 -1.22 4.29 11.74
C LEU A 76 -1.50 5.80 11.71
N SER A 77 -2.32 6.24 10.75
CA SER A 77 -2.82 7.61 10.69
C SER A 77 -3.68 7.93 11.92
N PRO A 78 -3.82 9.22 12.32
CA PRO A 78 -4.55 9.58 13.54
C PRO A 78 -5.97 9.04 13.58
N GLU A 79 -6.65 9.04 12.42
CA GLU A 79 -8.01 8.53 12.33
C GLU A 79 -8.07 7.01 12.57
N VAL A 80 -7.12 6.26 12.01
CA VAL A 80 -7.04 4.80 12.20
C VAL A 80 -6.60 4.47 13.62
N TYR A 81 -5.60 5.17 14.13
CA TYR A 81 -5.02 4.92 15.45
C TYR A 81 -6.04 5.10 16.59
N GLN A 82 -6.86 6.19 16.53
CA GLN A 82 -7.69 6.64 17.65
C GLN A 82 -9.16 6.23 17.56
N LYS A 83 -9.68 5.91 16.35
CA LYS A 83 -11.11 5.63 16.18
C LYS A 83 -11.43 4.13 16.20
N ALA A 84 -12.60 3.82 16.78
CA ALA A 84 -13.17 2.48 16.82
C ALA A 84 -14.19 2.31 15.67
N SER A 85 -13.70 2.32 14.43
CA SER A 85 -14.52 2.12 13.22
C SER A 85 -14.14 0.83 12.48
N ILE A 86 -15.05 0.34 11.61
CA ILE A 86 -14.73 -0.81 10.75
C ILE A 86 -13.52 -0.49 9.87
N ALA A 87 -13.43 0.74 9.33
CA ALA A 87 -12.27 1.15 8.52
C ALA A 87 -10.97 1.09 9.34
N SER A 88 -10.98 1.63 10.58
CA SER A 88 -9.80 1.62 11.45
C SER A 88 -9.34 0.19 11.77
N ALA A 89 -10.28 -0.69 12.11
CA ALA A 89 -9.98 -2.09 12.40
C ALA A 89 -9.41 -2.81 11.16
N SER A 90 -10.00 -2.59 9.98
CA SER A 90 -9.59 -3.24 8.73
C SER A 90 -8.20 -2.79 8.29
N ILE A 91 -7.90 -1.48 8.34
CA ILE A 91 -6.59 -0.94 7.97
C ILE A 91 -5.52 -1.42 8.95
N ALA A 92 -5.77 -1.31 10.25
CA ALA A 92 -4.83 -1.77 11.27
C ALA A 92 -4.54 -3.27 11.14
N ALA A 93 -5.55 -4.10 10.88
CA ALA A 93 -5.37 -5.53 10.64
C ALA A 93 -4.57 -5.81 9.36
N HIS A 94 -4.75 -5.01 8.30
CA HIS A 94 -3.99 -5.12 7.06
C HIS A 94 -2.49 -4.87 7.29
N GLU A 95 -2.13 -3.82 8.01
CA GLU A 95 -0.73 -3.53 8.35
C GLU A 95 -0.12 -4.61 9.25
N CYS A 96 -0.91 -5.18 10.17
CA CYS A 96 -0.49 -6.37 10.90
C CYS A 96 -0.31 -7.60 9.99
N GLY A 97 -1.08 -7.71 8.91
CA GLY A 97 -0.91 -8.72 7.88
C GLY A 97 0.49 -8.66 7.24
N HIS A 98 1.03 -7.47 6.98
CA HIS A 98 2.39 -7.28 6.51
C HIS A 98 3.44 -7.66 7.58
N ALA A 99 3.19 -7.35 8.85
CA ALA A 99 4.08 -7.78 9.94
C ALA A 99 4.13 -9.32 10.06
N ILE A 100 3.00 -10.00 9.89
CA ILE A 100 2.92 -11.47 9.88
C ILE A 100 3.62 -12.05 8.64
N GLN A 101 3.51 -11.41 7.47
CA GLN A 101 4.26 -11.79 6.27
C GLN A 101 5.76 -11.73 6.51
N ASP A 102 6.25 -10.65 7.11
CA ASP A 102 7.65 -10.44 7.41
C ASP A 102 8.17 -11.48 8.40
N LYS A 103 7.44 -11.74 9.50
CA LYS A 103 7.76 -12.82 10.45
C LYS A 103 7.90 -14.17 9.76
N ASN A 104 7.00 -14.47 8.82
CA ASN A 104 6.99 -15.76 8.12
C ASN A 104 7.97 -15.81 6.93
N GLY A 105 8.73 -14.76 6.70
CA GLY A 105 9.69 -14.69 5.61
C GLY A 105 9.06 -14.75 4.22
N TYR A 106 7.88 -14.13 4.03
CA TYR A 106 7.16 -14.18 2.77
C TYR A 106 7.99 -13.62 1.61
N LEU A 107 8.30 -14.46 0.64
CA LEU A 107 9.27 -14.18 -0.42
C LEU A 107 8.94 -12.90 -1.21
N PHE A 108 7.68 -12.73 -1.63
CA PHE A 108 7.28 -11.56 -2.42
C PHE A 108 7.43 -10.24 -1.65
N LEU A 109 7.22 -10.24 -0.33
CA LEU A 109 7.46 -9.05 0.50
C LEU A 109 8.95 -8.67 0.51
N ARG A 110 9.84 -9.66 0.61
CA ARG A 110 11.30 -9.42 0.54
C ARG A 110 11.74 -8.89 -0.81
N ILE A 111 11.22 -9.48 -1.90
CA ILE A 111 11.51 -9.00 -3.27
C ILE A 111 11.00 -7.56 -3.42
N ARG A 112 9.76 -7.26 -2.98
CA ARG A 112 9.21 -5.90 -3.00
C ARG A 112 10.16 -4.91 -2.31
N HIS A 113 10.61 -5.20 -1.09
CA HIS A 113 11.51 -4.31 -0.36
C HIS A 113 12.86 -4.11 -1.05
N SER A 114 13.44 -5.15 -1.63
CA SER A 114 14.72 -5.03 -2.35
C SER A 114 14.62 -4.19 -3.63
N LEU A 115 13.43 -4.09 -4.22
CA LEU A 115 13.19 -3.33 -5.45
C LEU A 115 12.88 -1.84 -5.20
N ILE A 116 12.53 -1.42 -3.97
CA ILE A 116 12.16 -0.02 -3.67
C ILE A 116 13.22 0.99 -4.14
N PRO A 117 14.54 0.84 -3.88
CA PRO A 117 15.52 1.80 -4.36
C PRO A 117 15.56 1.91 -5.88
N LEU A 118 15.46 0.77 -6.58
CA LEU A 118 15.42 0.73 -8.05
C LEU A 118 14.18 1.43 -8.60
N VAL A 119 13.02 1.19 -7.99
CA VAL A 119 11.73 1.81 -8.39
C VAL A 119 11.78 3.32 -8.18
N ASN A 120 12.30 3.78 -7.03
CA ASN A 120 12.43 5.21 -6.76
C ASN A 120 13.35 5.88 -7.79
N PHE A 121 14.50 5.28 -8.09
CA PHE A 121 15.37 5.79 -9.15
C PHE A 121 14.68 5.80 -10.51
N SER A 122 14.03 4.69 -10.89
CA SER A 122 13.35 4.55 -12.18
C SER A 122 12.23 5.58 -12.36
N SER A 123 11.47 5.87 -11.31
CA SER A 123 10.38 6.84 -11.35
C SER A 123 10.87 8.26 -11.68
N TYR A 124 11.90 8.73 -10.96
CA TYR A 124 12.44 10.06 -11.24
C TYR A 124 13.20 10.13 -12.57
N ALA A 125 14.08 9.15 -12.84
CA ALA A 125 14.89 9.12 -14.03
C ALA A 125 14.05 8.87 -15.29
N GLY A 126 13.03 8.02 -15.21
CA GLY A 126 12.11 7.72 -16.31
C GLY A 126 11.32 8.95 -16.73
N TYR A 127 10.69 9.61 -15.77
CA TYR A 127 9.96 10.86 -16.03
C TYR A 127 10.85 11.93 -16.65
N LEU A 128 12.05 12.17 -16.09
CA LEU A 128 12.99 13.16 -16.62
C LEU A 128 13.49 12.79 -18.02
N ALA A 129 13.77 11.51 -18.27
CA ALA A 129 14.22 11.05 -19.59
C ALA A 129 13.15 11.28 -20.67
N ILE A 130 11.88 10.99 -20.38
CA ILE A 130 10.76 11.26 -21.29
C ILE A 130 10.63 12.76 -21.52
N LEU A 131 10.62 13.57 -20.47
CA LEU A 131 10.47 15.02 -20.57
C LEU A 131 11.57 15.65 -21.42
N ILE A 132 12.83 15.33 -21.12
CA ILE A 132 14.00 15.84 -21.87
C ILE A 132 13.98 15.29 -23.29
N GLY A 133 13.64 14.02 -23.47
CA GLY A 133 13.50 13.40 -24.79
C GLY A 133 12.48 14.12 -25.68
N CYS A 134 11.35 14.52 -25.12
CA CYS A 134 10.34 15.30 -25.83
C CYS A 134 10.86 16.71 -26.17
N LEU A 135 11.51 17.39 -25.24
CA LEU A 135 12.03 18.75 -25.45
C LEU A 135 13.11 18.81 -26.54
N PHE A 136 13.99 17.81 -26.59
CA PHE A 136 15.10 17.75 -27.56
C PHE A 136 14.82 16.81 -28.74
N SER A 137 13.59 16.34 -28.90
CA SER A 137 13.18 15.42 -29.98
C SER A 137 14.07 14.17 -30.06
N SER A 138 14.55 13.67 -28.92
CA SER A 138 15.45 12.52 -28.82
C SER A 138 14.68 11.23 -28.54
N LEU A 139 14.45 10.41 -29.57
CA LEU A 139 13.79 9.10 -29.44
C LEU A 139 14.50 8.16 -28.46
N ASN A 140 15.83 8.21 -28.42
CA ASN A 140 16.60 7.35 -27.52
C ASN A 140 16.31 7.66 -26.04
N LEU A 141 16.18 8.93 -25.66
CA LEU A 141 15.81 9.33 -24.31
C LEU A 141 14.37 8.93 -23.98
N ILE A 142 13.45 9.10 -24.92
CA ILE A 142 12.06 8.67 -24.73
C ILE A 142 11.99 7.17 -24.48
N TRP A 143 12.67 6.35 -25.30
CA TRP A 143 12.71 4.91 -25.10
C TRP A 143 13.36 4.50 -23.79
N THR A 144 14.43 5.17 -23.38
CA THR A 144 15.07 4.95 -22.06
C THR A 144 14.07 5.20 -20.93
N GLY A 145 13.32 6.29 -21.00
CA GLY A 145 12.30 6.59 -20.02
C GLY A 145 11.18 5.54 -19.97
N ILE A 146 10.69 5.10 -21.15
CA ILE A 146 9.67 4.03 -21.22
C ILE A 146 10.17 2.72 -20.58
N ILE A 147 11.43 2.34 -20.82
CA ILE A 147 12.03 1.14 -20.21
C ILE A 147 12.06 1.27 -18.68
N LEU A 148 12.37 2.45 -18.16
CA LEU A 148 12.36 2.70 -16.72
C LEU A 148 10.93 2.64 -16.14
N GLU A 149 9.91 3.10 -16.86
CA GLU A 149 8.51 2.95 -16.46
C GLU A 149 8.05 1.48 -16.43
N ILE A 150 8.60 0.62 -17.31
CA ILE A 150 8.32 -0.84 -17.27
C ILE A 150 8.81 -1.45 -15.95
N VAL A 151 9.91 -0.98 -15.38
CA VAL A 151 10.40 -1.43 -14.06
C VAL A 151 9.34 -1.18 -12.98
N ILE A 152 8.69 -0.01 -13.02
CA ILE A 152 7.62 0.35 -12.08
C ILE A 152 6.42 -0.57 -12.27
N LEU A 153 6.02 -0.84 -13.51
CA LEU A 153 4.93 -1.77 -13.80
C LEU A 153 5.20 -3.19 -13.27
N VAL A 154 6.41 -3.70 -13.47
CA VAL A 154 6.82 -5.02 -12.94
C VAL A 154 6.77 -5.02 -11.40
N PHE A 155 7.23 -3.96 -10.76
CA PHE A 155 7.12 -3.81 -9.31
C PHE A 155 5.66 -3.84 -8.82
N GLN A 156 4.76 -3.15 -9.52
CA GLN A 156 3.33 -3.17 -9.18
C GLN A 156 2.74 -4.58 -9.27
N LEU A 157 3.11 -5.35 -10.31
CA LEU A 157 2.67 -6.74 -10.46
C LEU A 157 3.20 -7.65 -9.33
N ILE A 158 4.45 -7.44 -8.88
CA ILE A 158 5.02 -8.16 -7.74
C ILE A 158 4.34 -7.75 -6.42
N THR A 159 3.88 -6.52 -6.32
CA THR A 159 3.18 -6.01 -5.12
C THR A 159 1.78 -6.62 -4.95
N LEU A 160 1.06 -6.93 -6.03
CA LEU A 160 -0.29 -7.49 -5.96
C LEU A 160 -0.41 -8.74 -5.06
N PRO A 161 0.40 -9.80 -5.22
CA PRO A 161 0.32 -10.97 -4.34
C PRO A 161 0.66 -10.65 -2.88
N VAL A 162 1.49 -9.63 -2.62
CA VAL A 162 1.79 -9.16 -1.26
C VAL A 162 0.52 -8.58 -0.63
N GLU A 163 -0.16 -7.68 -1.32
CA GLU A 163 -1.37 -7.00 -0.84
C GLU A 163 -2.54 -7.97 -0.65
N PHE A 164 -2.77 -8.88 -1.60
CA PHE A 164 -3.81 -9.90 -1.47
C PHE A 164 -3.56 -10.84 -0.29
N ASN A 165 -2.32 -11.25 -0.08
CA ASN A 165 -1.96 -12.12 1.03
C ASN A 165 -2.07 -11.38 2.38
N ALA A 166 -1.66 -10.11 2.48
CA ALA A 166 -1.84 -9.29 3.69
C ALA A 166 -3.33 -9.13 4.03
N SER A 167 -4.15 -8.78 3.04
CA SER A 167 -5.61 -8.67 3.22
C SER A 167 -6.26 -9.98 3.64
N SER A 168 -5.86 -11.12 3.05
CA SER A 168 -6.37 -12.43 3.45
C SER A 168 -6.00 -12.79 4.89
N ARG A 169 -4.81 -12.41 5.34
CA ARG A 169 -4.39 -12.58 6.75
C ARG A 169 -5.20 -11.68 7.67
N ALA A 170 -5.37 -10.41 7.30
CA ALA A 170 -6.16 -9.46 8.05
C ALA A 170 -7.59 -9.96 8.31
N LEU A 171 -8.27 -10.44 7.27
CA LEU A 171 -9.62 -11.01 7.41
C LEU A 171 -9.66 -12.19 8.38
N LYS A 172 -8.72 -13.13 8.27
CA LYS A 172 -8.63 -14.28 9.18
C LYS A 172 -8.39 -13.88 10.64
N GLU A 173 -7.67 -12.80 10.90
CA GLU A 173 -7.43 -12.31 12.25
C GLU A 173 -8.65 -11.56 12.81
N LEU A 174 -9.41 -10.87 11.98
CA LEU A 174 -10.63 -10.18 12.39
C LEU A 174 -11.83 -11.11 12.63
N GLU A 175 -11.81 -12.32 12.07
CA GLU A 175 -12.84 -13.35 12.29
C GLU A 175 -12.66 -14.13 13.60
N LYS A 176 -11.52 -13.99 14.29
CA LYS A 176 -11.17 -14.68 15.56
C LYS A 176 -11.60 -13.87 16.78
#